data_0b68c898366c2da782bdc6dae55c4bdc
#
_entry.id   0b68c898366c2da782bdc6dae55c4bdc
#
_cell.length_a   1.000
_cell.length_b   1.000
_cell.length_c   1.000
_cell.angle_alpha   90.00
_cell.angle_beta   90.00
_cell.angle_gamma   90.00
#
_symmetry.space_group_name_H-M   'P 1'
#
loop_
_entity.id
_entity.type
_entity.pdbx_description
1 polymer ?
#
loop_
_entity_poly.entity_id
_entity_poly.type
_entity_poly.pdbx_seq_one_letter_code
_entity_poly.pdbx_strand_id
1 'polypeptide(L)'
;MDSEVSQIQQDNRLNFKQLLLSRRTRVVVVGFFILVACFTIGIRILTSASIKGVVNAPILLIQSPIDGVVVSDQLTAGETVKAGAELFVINNDRLDTSNIDHVRSQLEQTMAEIEGLNLQVKGYNDLRRSLQERLQSHLDSNESYLTLKAAEASGMLRKAEETRDQAARDYARQKGLAGKGVDSAQAYESAQTKQKEATNEVIALEAVLNRTKSELEASRKGVLLDGYSGAPYAQQRLDELSLRLAEAEASLARGAKRKQALERQLAHEEETVRKLSDATILAPSLSLVQSVRVAKGSDVMKGTVLCELVDCSKSYIEATVPEKLFDRVRIGQEAKVFLYGNSNPIPGRVISVRGAGANNTSNPTMFAAKVNKTTPDSMIVNVGISADDLIRVFGSANQVGRTARVSLVR
;
A
#
# COMPACT_ATOMS: atom_id res chain seq x y z
N MET A 1 -43.84 63.94 81.56
CA MET A 1 -43.73 63.37 80.19
C MET A 1 -43.46 61.84 80.18
N ASP A 2 -43.39 61.25 81.38
CA ASP A 2 -43.04 59.80 81.48
C ASP A 2 -44.21 58.86 81.81
N SER A 3 -45.46 59.39 81.92
CA SER A 3 -46.61 58.55 82.20
C SER A 3 -47.47 58.14 81.00
N GLU A 4 -47.32 58.80 79.86
CA GLU A 4 -48.08 58.46 78.61
C GLU A 4 -47.43 57.38 77.76
N VAL A 5 -46.11 57.24 77.79
CA VAL A 5 -45.37 56.25 76.98
C VAL A 5 -45.58 54.82 77.55
N SER A 6 -45.83 54.67 78.88
CA SER A 6 -46.01 53.32 79.46
C SER A 6 -47.37 52.69 79.13
N GLN A 7 -48.42 53.52 78.91
CA GLN A 7 -49.75 52.98 78.58
C GLN A 7 -49.89 52.50 77.13
N ILE A 8 -49.18 53.10 76.14
CA ILE A 8 -49.24 52.67 74.75
C ILE A 8 -48.48 51.34 74.53
N GLN A 9 -47.45 51.04 75.35
CA GLN A 9 -46.71 49.81 75.24
C GLN A 9 -47.38 48.59 75.86
N GLN A 10 -48.30 48.82 76.80
CA GLN A 10 -49.05 47.75 77.46
C GLN A 10 -50.31 47.34 76.69
N ASP A 11 -50.91 48.25 75.94
CA ASP A 11 -52.09 47.95 75.10
C ASP A 11 -51.77 47.16 73.84
N ASN A 12 -50.58 47.35 73.26
CA ASN A 12 -50.12 46.57 72.11
C ASN A 12 -49.77 45.12 72.48
N ARG A 13 -49.39 44.82 73.72
CA ARG A 13 -49.06 43.42 74.11
C ARG A 13 -50.35 42.61 74.45
N LEU A 14 -51.42 43.23 74.84
CA LEU A 14 -52.68 42.54 75.13
C LEU A 14 -53.44 42.17 73.83
N ASN A 15 -53.37 43.02 72.80
CA ASN A 15 -54.02 42.74 71.53
C ASN A 15 -53.33 41.56 70.76
N PHE A 16 -52.02 41.39 70.88
CA PHE A 16 -51.28 40.27 70.21
C PHE A 16 -51.61 38.93 70.91
N LYS A 17 -51.83 38.88 72.21
CA LYS A 17 -52.22 37.67 72.96
C LYS A 17 -53.69 37.28 72.71
N GLN A 18 -54.57 38.23 72.49
CA GLN A 18 -56.01 37.95 72.19
C GLN A 18 -56.19 37.48 70.71
N LEU A 19 -55.36 37.97 69.79
CA LEU A 19 -55.40 37.50 68.43
C LEU A 19 -54.94 36.04 68.28
N LEU A 20 -54.05 35.57 69.15
CA LEU A 20 -53.59 34.19 69.22
C LEU A 20 -54.56 33.22 69.91
N LEU A 21 -55.59 33.73 70.62
CA LEU A 21 -56.55 32.89 71.35
C LEU A 21 -57.81 32.55 70.55
N SER A 22 -58.07 33.20 69.42
CA SER A 22 -59.24 32.88 68.60
C SER A 22 -59.09 31.52 67.90
N ARG A 23 -60.13 30.71 67.94
CA ARG A 23 -60.09 29.33 67.31
C ARG A 23 -59.75 29.36 65.85
N ARG A 24 -60.09 30.47 65.14
CA ARG A 24 -59.82 30.67 63.71
C ARG A 24 -58.33 30.99 63.42
N THR A 25 -57.68 31.83 64.26
CA THR A 25 -56.25 32.18 64.07
C THR A 25 -55.35 31.01 64.42
N ARG A 26 -55.63 30.15 65.36
CA ARG A 26 -54.87 28.92 65.63
C ARG A 26 -54.94 27.95 64.46
N VAL A 27 -56.10 27.80 63.83
CA VAL A 27 -56.26 26.93 62.64
C VAL A 27 -55.46 27.48 61.49
N VAL A 28 -55.42 28.80 61.25
CA VAL A 28 -54.61 29.41 60.17
C VAL A 28 -53.12 29.28 60.43
N VAL A 29 -52.66 29.50 61.66
CA VAL A 29 -51.25 29.35 62.03
C VAL A 29 -50.81 27.90 61.96
N VAL A 30 -51.61 26.94 62.43
CA VAL A 30 -51.29 25.49 62.25
C VAL A 30 -51.31 25.08 60.79
N GLY A 31 -52.28 25.56 60.01
CA GLY A 31 -52.31 25.31 58.55
C GLY A 31 -51.09 25.86 57.85
N PHE A 32 -50.63 27.07 58.19
CA PHE A 32 -49.40 27.64 57.64
C PHE A 32 -48.16 26.83 58.01
N PHE A 33 -48.03 26.39 59.28
CA PHE A 33 -46.94 25.54 59.71
C PHE A 33 -46.93 24.16 58.98
N ILE A 34 -48.11 23.57 58.78
CA ILE A 34 -48.26 22.33 58.04
C ILE A 34 -47.85 22.56 56.55
N LEU A 35 -48.27 23.67 55.95
CA LEU A 35 -47.94 24.01 54.58
C LEU A 35 -46.44 24.25 54.43
N VAL A 36 -45.82 24.99 55.37
CA VAL A 36 -44.35 25.17 55.39
C VAL A 36 -43.63 23.85 55.65
N ALA A 37 -44.15 23.00 56.57
CA ALA A 37 -43.58 21.66 56.79
C ALA A 37 -43.73 20.76 55.54
N CYS A 38 -44.88 20.74 54.87
CA CYS A 38 -45.09 20.03 53.64
C CYS A 38 -44.20 20.57 52.49
N PHE A 39 -44.03 21.91 52.43
CA PHE A 39 -43.13 22.53 51.42
C PHE A 39 -41.66 22.19 51.67
N THR A 40 -41.19 22.24 52.90
CA THR A 40 -39.81 21.88 53.26
C THR A 40 -39.56 20.39 53.13
N ILE A 41 -40.54 19.54 53.50
CA ILE A 41 -40.42 18.07 53.23
C ILE A 41 -40.52 17.77 51.74
N GLY A 42 -41.42 18.47 51.02
CA GLY A 42 -41.51 18.35 49.54
C GLY A 42 -40.24 18.72 48.86
N ILE A 43 -39.59 19.83 49.22
CA ILE A 43 -38.27 20.21 48.68
C ILE A 43 -37.21 19.15 49.01
N ARG A 44 -37.18 18.56 50.17
CA ARG A 44 -36.27 17.55 50.63
C ARG A 44 -36.47 16.20 49.89
N ILE A 45 -37.70 15.89 49.52
CA ILE A 45 -38.02 14.68 48.70
C ILE A 45 -37.75 14.93 47.21
N LEU A 46 -37.89 16.18 46.73
CA LEU A 46 -37.56 16.56 45.37
C LEU A 46 -36.05 16.74 45.15
N THR A 47 -35.25 17.06 46.18
CA THR A 47 -33.79 17.08 46.05
C THR A 47 -33.29 15.66 45.96
N SER A 48 -32.91 15.26 44.73
CA SER A 48 -32.37 13.98 44.36
C SER A 48 -31.34 13.47 45.36
N ALA A 49 -31.41 12.19 45.69
CA ALA A 49 -30.44 11.53 46.57
C ALA A 49 -29.02 11.88 46.17
N SER A 50 -28.34 12.60 47.05
CA SER A 50 -26.94 12.94 46.85
C SER A 50 -26.07 11.67 47.02
N ILE A 51 -25.47 11.24 45.96
CA ILE A 51 -24.69 9.99 45.84
C ILE A 51 -23.21 10.35 45.96
N LYS A 52 -22.50 9.66 46.83
CA LYS A 52 -21.04 9.82 46.97
C LYS A 52 -20.35 8.97 45.91
N GLY A 53 -19.35 9.53 45.27
CA GLY A 53 -18.53 8.84 44.30
C GLY A 53 -17.08 9.34 44.32
N VAL A 54 -16.24 8.72 43.54
CA VAL A 54 -14.83 9.06 43.37
C VAL A 54 -14.55 9.26 41.89
N VAL A 55 -13.77 10.27 41.54
CA VAL A 55 -13.28 10.47 40.16
C VAL A 55 -12.30 9.38 39.80
N ASN A 56 -12.58 8.69 38.73
CA ASN A 56 -11.78 7.61 38.22
C ASN A 56 -11.48 7.82 36.72
N ALA A 57 -10.44 7.15 36.17
CA ALA A 57 -10.10 7.18 34.76
C ALA A 57 -9.41 5.89 34.35
N PRO A 58 -9.51 5.45 33.08
CA PRO A 58 -8.86 4.24 32.66
C PRO A 58 -7.34 4.41 32.59
N ILE A 59 -6.61 3.31 32.85
CA ILE A 59 -5.16 3.24 32.67
C ILE A 59 -4.84 2.77 31.27
N LEU A 60 -3.87 3.41 30.66
CA LEU A 60 -3.25 3.03 29.41
C LEU A 60 -1.83 2.50 29.68
N LEU A 61 -1.58 1.26 29.35
CA LEU A 61 -0.26 0.67 29.41
C LEU A 61 0.47 0.99 28.10
N ILE A 62 1.50 1.78 28.17
CA ILE A 62 2.33 2.11 27.03
C ILE A 62 3.45 1.08 26.93
N GLN A 63 3.50 0.38 25.80
CA GLN A 63 4.45 -0.70 25.55
C GLN A 63 5.39 -0.37 24.40
N SER A 64 6.59 -0.94 24.41
CA SER A 64 7.51 -0.85 23.30
C SER A 64 6.99 -1.60 22.07
N PRO A 65 6.94 -0.98 20.90
CA PRO A 65 6.59 -1.64 19.64
C PRO A 65 7.75 -2.44 19.04
N ILE A 66 9.00 -2.14 19.44
CA ILE A 66 10.23 -2.74 18.92
C ILE A 66 11.18 -3.10 20.08
N ASP A 67 12.18 -3.94 19.79
CA ASP A 67 13.32 -4.15 20.66
C ASP A 67 14.28 -2.96 20.52
N GLY A 68 15.03 -2.60 21.57
CA GLY A 68 16.03 -1.55 21.48
C GLY A 68 16.33 -0.88 22.81
N VAL A 69 17.01 0.27 22.75
CA VAL A 69 17.41 1.08 23.89
C VAL A 69 16.60 2.39 23.93
N VAL A 70 16.13 2.76 25.11
CA VAL A 70 15.42 4.02 25.34
C VAL A 70 16.42 5.18 25.27
N VAL A 71 16.20 6.12 24.32
CA VAL A 71 17.10 7.28 24.07
C VAL A 71 16.53 8.58 24.64
N SER A 72 15.19 8.70 24.70
CA SER A 72 14.52 9.91 25.20
C SER A 72 14.83 10.20 26.66
N ASP A 73 14.64 11.47 27.03
CA ASP A 73 14.77 11.90 28.43
C ASP A 73 13.65 11.30 29.28
N GLN A 74 13.91 11.19 30.59
CA GLN A 74 13.03 10.52 31.52
C GLN A 74 11.76 11.36 31.79
N LEU A 75 10.58 10.79 31.51
CA LEU A 75 9.30 11.31 31.97
C LEU A 75 9.22 11.24 33.49
N THR A 76 8.56 12.22 34.10
CA THR A 76 8.36 12.24 35.54
C THR A 76 6.94 11.79 35.91
N ALA A 77 6.85 10.95 36.96
CA ALA A 77 5.55 10.58 37.51
C ALA A 77 4.81 11.83 38.04
N GLY A 78 3.54 11.97 37.73
CA GLY A 78 2.73 13.15 38.07
C GLY A 78 2.70 14.21 36.96
N GLU A 79 3.49 14.09 35.90
CA GLU A 79 3.46 15.00 34.76
C GLU A 79 2.21 14.80 33.89
N THR A 80 1.65 15.89 33.39
CA THR A 80 0.51 15.84 32.46
C THR A 80 1.00 16.00 31.03
N VAL A 81 0.72 14.98 30.18
CA VAL A 81 1.11 14.96 28.77
C VAL A 81 -0.12 15.17 27.88
N LYS A 82 0.05 15.98 26.83
CA LYS A 82 -1.01 16.24 25.83
C LYS A 82 -1.04 15.11 24.80
N ALA A 83 -2.18 14.95 24.15
CA ALA A 83 -2.29 14.06 22.98
C ALA A 83 -1.24 14.43 21.94
N GLY A 84 -0.52 13.42 21.41
CA GLY A 84 0.54 13.58 20.42
C GLY A 84 1.90 14.02 21.00
N ALA A 85 2.04 14.23 22.31
CA ALA A 85 3.32 14.50 22.94
C ALA A 85 4.22 13.25 22.86
N GLU A 86 5.51 13.46 22.61
CA GLU A 86 6.50 12.40 22.61
C GLU A 86 6.72 11.88 24.03
N LEU A 87 6.59 10.58 24.20
CA LEU A 87 6.80 9.89 25.48
C LEU A 87 8.16 9.22 25.53
N PHE A 88 8.45 8.41 24.52
CA PHE A 88 9.69 7.66 24.41
C PHE A 88 10.18 7.61 22.98
N VAL A 89 11.49 7.62 22.81
CA VAL A 89 12.18 7.26 21.58
C VAL A 89 13.01 6.03 21.87
N ILE A 90 12.82 4.99 21.08
CA ILE A 90 13.55 3.74 21.19
C ILE A 90 14.37 3.57 19.93
N ASN A 91 15.66 3.31 20.09
CA ASN A 91 16.59 3.03 19.00
C ASN A 91 17.06 1.58 19.10
N ASN A 92 17.05 0.86 17.98
CA ASN A 92 17.59 -0.49 17.87
C ASN A 92 18.79 -0.50 16.92
N ASP A 93 19.99 -0.37 17.45
CA ASP A 93 21.25 -0.42 16.72
C ASP A 93 21.77 -1.86 16.48
N ARG A 94 21.09 -2.88 17.01
CA ARG A 94 21.46 -4.30 16.90
C ARG A 94 20.67 -5.06 15.84
N LEU A 95 20.07 -4.33 14.88
CA LEU A 95 19.31 -4.98 13.80
C LEU A 95 20.23 -5.78 12.89
N ASP A 96 19.81 -7.00 12.58
CA ASP A 96 20.47 -7.82 11.59
C ASP A 96 20.16 -7.31 10.18
N THR A 97 21.17 -6.77 9.50
CA THR A 97 21.11 -6.28 8.12
C THR A 97 21.64 -7.30 7.11
N SER A 98 22.02 -8.49 7.53
CA SER A 98 22.65 -9.52 6.68
C SER A 98 21.77 -9.88 5.47
N ASN A 99 20.45 -9.90 5.62
CA ASN A 99 19.51 -10.13 4.52
C ASN A 99 19.57 -9.04 3.46
N ILE A 100 19.69 -7.77 3.87
CA ILE A 100 19.82 -6.63 2.95
C ILE A 100 21.10 -6.77 2.14
N ASP A 101 22.22 -7.08 2.79
CA ASP A 101 23.52 -7.22 2.13
C ASP A 101 23.52 -8.43 1.19
N HIS A 102 22.86 -9.53 1.57
CA HIS A 102 22.70 -10.69 0.70
C HIS A 102 21.88 -10.38 -0.55
N VAL A 103 20.71 -9.73 -0.41
CA VAL A 103 19.85 -9.34 -1.55
C VAL A 103 20.57 -8.33 -2.43
N ARG A 104 21.32 -7.38 -1.86
CA ARG A 104 22.11 -6.40 -2.60
C ARG A 104 23.19 -7.07 -3.42
N SER A 105 23.92 -8.03 -2.85
CA SER A 105 24.92 -8.82 -3.58
C SER A 105 24.31 -9.62 -4.74
N GLN A 106 23.13 -10.23 -4.54
CA GLN A 106 22.42 -10.94 -5.63
C GLN A 106 21.96 -9.97 -6.73
N LEU A 107 21.54 -8.76 -6.35
CA LEU A 107 21.16 -7.73 -7.33
C LEU A 107 22.36 -7.31 -8.18
N GLU A 108 23.51 -7.06 -7.56
CA GLU A 108 24.76 -6.72 -8.26
C GLU A 108 25.20 -7.83 -9.22
N GLN A 109 25.16 -9.09 -8.79
CA GLN A 109 25.44 -10.24 -9.66
C GLN A 109 24.49 -10.30 -10.85
N THR A 110 23.19 -10.13 -10.62
CA THR A 110 22.19 -10.14 -11.69
C THR A 110 22.37 -8.97 -12.66
N MET A 111 22.78 -7.81 -12.18
CA MET A 111 23.11 -6.65 -13.03
C MET A 111 24.34 -6.93 -13.91
N ALA A 112 25.38 -7.54 -13.36
CA ALA A 112 26.57 -7.94 -14.13
C ALA A 112 26.25 -9.00 -15.20
N GLU A 113 25.38 -9.98 -14.87
CA GLU A 113 24.88 -10.96 -15.85
C GLU A 113 24.11 -10.28 -16.99
N ILE A 114 23.22 -9.33 -16.69
CA ILE A 114 22.47 -8.54 -17.67
C ILE A 114 23.42 -7.75 -18.59
N GLU A 115 24.44 -7.12 -18.04
CA GLU A 115 25.43 -6.40 -18.81
C GLU A 115 26.20 -7.33 -19.77
N GLY A 116 26.64 -8.49 -19.29
CA GLY A 116 27.27 -9.50 -20.11
C GLY A 116 26.39 -10.00 -21.26
N LEU A 117 25.09 -10.25 -20.96
CA LEU A 117 24.10 -10.64 -21.98
C LEU A 117 23.86 -9.52 -23.01
N ASN A 118 23.81 -8.26 -22.60
CA ASN A 118 23.69 -7.12 -23.50
C ASN A 118 24.86 -7.02 -24.48
N LEU A 119 26.07 -7.21 -23.98
CA LEU A 119 27.26 -7.26 -24.83
C LEU A 119 27.21 -8.43 -25.83
N GLN A 120 26.73 -9.59 -25.39
CA GLN A 120 26.55 -10.76 -26.24
C GLN A 120 25.51 -10.53 -27.34
N VAL A 121 24.33 -9.98 -26.99
CA VAL A 121 23.27 -9.60 -27.94
C VAL A 121 23.80 -8.60 -28.97
N LYS A 122 24.55 -7.60 -28.51
CA LYS A 122 25.19 -6.62 -29.39
C LYS A 122 26.15 -7.32 -30.37
N GLY A 123 27.04 -8.18 -29.88
CA GLY A 123 27.99 -8.94 -30.73
C GLY A 123 27.28 -9.82 -31.76
N TYR A 124 26.18 -10.48 -31.37
CA TYR A 124 25.36 -11.25 -32.30
C TYR A 124 24.71 -10.39 -33.38
N ASN A 125 24.20 -9.21 -33.01
CA ASN A 125 23.61 -8.28 -33.98
C ASN A 125 24.64 -7.72 -34.97
N ASP A 126 25.86 -7.44 -34.53
CA ASP A 126 26.95 -6.98 -35.39
C ASP A 126 27.36 -8.08 -36.34
N LEU A 127 27.50 -9.33 -35.86
CA LEU A 127 27.78 -10.49 -36.69
C LEU A 127 26.66 -10.74 -37.71
N ARG A 128 25.40 -10.65 -37.30
CA ARG A 128 24.24 -10.78 -38.19
C ARG A 128 24.31 -9.78 -39.34
N ARG A 129 24.59 -8.51 -39.04
CA ARG A 129 24.75 -7.46 -40.05
C ARG A 129 25.87 -7.82 -41.07
N SER A 130 27.04 -8.19 -40.57
CA SER A 130 28.17 -8.59 -41.43
C SER A 130 27.86 -9.79 -42.33
N LEU A 131 27.15 -10.80 -41.81
CA LEU A 131 26.73 -11.97 -42.60
C LEU A 131 25.68 -11.59 -43.64
N GLN A 132 24.74 -10.72 -43.33
CA GLN A 132 23.73 -10.21 -44.26
C GLN A 132 24.38 -9.42 -45.39
N GLU A 133 25.33 -8.54 -45.10
CA GLU A 133 26.09 -7.79 -46.11
C GLU A 133 26.87 -8.70 -47.03
N ARG A 134 27.54 -9.75 -46.51
CA ARG A 134 28.25 -10.76 -47.29
C ARG A 134 27.30 -11.57 -48.17
N LEU A 135 26.14 -11.98 -47.65
CA LEU A 135 25.13 -12.71 -48.41
C LEU A 135 24.62 -11.86 -49.58
N GLN A 136 24.30 -10.61 -49.31
CA GLN A 136 23.81 -9.67 -50.33
C GLN A 136 24.88 -9.46 -51.43
N SER A 137 26.12 -9.19 -51.04
CA SER A 137 27.24 -9.03 -52.01
C SER A 137 27.45 -10.29 -52.87
N HIS A 138 27.28 -11.49 -52.29
CA HIS A 138 27.36 -12.75 -53.02
C HIS A 138 26.21 -12.87 -54.04
N LEU A 139 24.98 -12.56 -53.66
CA LEU A 139 23.83 -12.60 -54.55
C LEU A 139 23.97 -11.60 -55.71
N ASP A 140 24.38 -10.37 -55.43
CA ASP A 140 24.60 -9.32 -56.43
C ASP A 140 25.69 -9.72 -57.45
N SER A 141 26.77 -10.32 -56.93
CA SER A 141 27.89 -10.82 -57.78
C SER A 141 27.43 -11.98 -58.67
N ASN A 142 26.64 -12.91 -58.14
CA ASN A 142 26.08 -14.03 -58.87
C ASN A 142 25.09 -13.60 -59.94
N GLU A 143 24.21 -12.64 -59.65
CA GLU A 143 23.28 -12.05 -60.60
C GLU A 143 24.04 -11.39 -61.76
N SER A 144 25.09 -10.61 -61.46
CA SER A 144 25.94 -9.97 -62.43
C SER A 144 26.62 -10.99 -63.34
N TYR A 145 27.20 -12.06 -62.78
CA TYR A 145 27.80 -13.13 -63.51
C TYR A 145 26.84 -13.84 -64.51
N LEU A 146 25.62 -14.21 -63.96
CA LEU A 146 24.58 -14.87 -64.76
C LEU A 146 24.05 -13.96 -65.89
N THR A 147 23.95 -12.67 -65.63
CA THR A 147 23.53 -11.66 -66.62
C THR A 147 24.52 -11.62 -67.79
N LEU A 148 25.83 -11.58 -67.51
CA LEU A 148 26.86 -11.60 -68.53
C LEU A 148 26.86 -12.92 -69.30
N LYS A 149 26.72 -14.07 -68.63
CA LYS A 149 26.62 -15.38 -69.22
C LYS A 149 25.37 -15.52 -70.10
N ALA A 150 24.23 -14.97 -69.75
CA ALA A 150 23.07 -14.95 -70.65
C ALA A 150 23.25 -14.04 -71.85
N ALA A 151 23.95 -12.91 -71.72
CA ALA A 151 24.32 -12.06 -72.84
C ALA A 151 25.25 -12.76 -73.81
N GLU A 152 26.27 -13.48 -73.33
CA GLU A 152 27.16 -14.31 -74.11
C GLU A 152 26.42 -15.41 -74.90
N ALA A 153 25.57 -16.21 -74.20
CA ALA A 153 24.75 -17.25 -74.82
C ALA A 153 23.80 -16.67 -75.87
N SER A 154 23.24 -15.49 -75.69
CA SER A 154 22.41 -14.81 -76.69
C SER A 154 23.19 -14.34 -77.89
N GLY A 155 24.45 -13.95 -77.72
CA GLY A 155 25.39 -13.62 -78.82
C GLY A 155 25.76 -14.85 -79.66
N MET A 156 26.04 -15.98 -78.99
CA MET A 156 26.34 -17.27 -79.70
C MET A 156 25.10 -17.77 -80.49
N LEU A 157 23.90 -17.66 -79.89
CA LEU A 157 22.67 -18.03 -80.58
C LEU A 157 22.44 -17.19 -81.85
N ARG A 158 22.61 -15.87 -81.80
CA ARG A 158 22.49 -14.99 -83.00
C ARG A 158 23.46 -15.41 -84.07
N LYS A 159 24.75 -15.71 -83.73
CA LYS A 159 25.71 -16.16 -84.70
C LYS A 159 25.31 -17.50 -85.35
N ALA A 160 24.80 -18.43 -84.57
CA ALA A 160 24.30 -19.72 -85.08
C ALA A 160 23.05 -19.53 -85.94
N GLU A 161 22.15 -18.62 -85.64
CA GLU A 161 20.96 -18.26 -86.45
C GLU A 161 21.40 -17.69 -87.82
N GLU A 162 22.39 -16.78 -87.84
CA GLU A 162 22.92 -16.23 -89.04
C GLU A 162 23.59 -17.37 -89.95
N THR A 163 24.29 -18.29 -89.28
CA THR A 163 24.91 -19.47 -89.94
C THR A 163 23.87 -20.43 -90.54
N ARG A 164 22.78 -20.70 -89.76
CA ARG A 164 21.61 -21.49 -90.19
C ARG A 164 20.93 -20.83 -91.41
N ASP A 165 20.70 -19.51 -91.35
CA ASP A 165 20.05 -18.82 -92.47
C ASP A 165 20.91 -18.80 -93.75
N GLN A 166 22.26 -18.71 -93.63
CA GLN A 166 23.15 -18.86 -94.71
C GLN A 166 23.10 -20.29 -95.28
N ALA A 167 23.18 -21.31 -94.41
CA ALA A 167 23.09 -22.71 -94.86
C ALA A 167 21.73 -23.01 -95.52
N ALA A 168 20.64 -22.43 -95.04
CA ALA A 168 19.33 -22.57 -95.64
C ALA A 168 19.24 -21.93 -97.03
N ARG A 169 19.84 -20.73 -97.19
CA ARG A 169 19.93 -20.09 -98.54
C ARG A 169 20.76 -20.93 -99.52
N ASP A 170 21.90 -21.50 -99.08
CA ASP A 170 22.76 -22.34 -99.88
C ASP A 170 22.06 -23.65 -100.28
N TYR A 171 21.38 -24.32 -99.33
CA TYR A 171 20.54 -25.47 -99.58
C TYR A 171 19.41 -25.18 -100.56
N ALA A 172 18.69 -24.08 -100.46
CA ALA A 172 17.65 -23.68 -101.42
C ALA A 172 18.19 -23.46 -102.80
N ARG A 173 19.37 -22.84 -102.89
CA ARG A 173 20.10 -22.67 -104.17
C ARG A 173 20.44 -24.01 -104.82
N GLN A 174 21.09 -24.91 -104.03
CA GLN A 174 21.51 -26.22 -104.55
C GLN A 174 20.31 -27.12 -104.95
N LYS A 175 19.21 -27.04 -104.17
CA LYS A 175 17.97 -27.74 -104.53
C LYS A 175 17.38 -27.25 -105.85
N GLY A 176 17.44 -25.95 -106.15
CA GLY A 176 16.99 -25.36 -107.40
C GLY A 176 17.86 -25.74 -108.57
N LEU A 177 19.22 -25.92 -108.39
CA LEU A 177 20.16 -26.36 -109.39
C LEU A 177 20.03 -27.85 -109.67
N ALA A 178 19.92 -28.69 -108.68
CA ALA A 178 19.68 -30.14 -108.81
C ALA A 178 18.39 -30.44 -109.56
N GLY A 179 17.33 -29.70 -109.32
CA GLY A 179 16.04 -29.83 -110.07
C GLY A 179 16.14 -29.47 -111.53
N LYS A 180 17.22 -28.76 -111.92
CA LYS A 180 17.50 -28.39 -113.32
C LYS A 180 18.57 -29.32 -113.99
N GLY A 181 19.09 -30.34 -113.25
CA GLY A 181 20.05 -31.31 -113.74
C GLY A 181 21.46 -30.70 -113.87
N VAL A 182 21.78 -29.58 -113.27
CA VAL A 182 23.08 -28.88 -113.48
C VAL A 182 24.09 -29.16 -112.33
N ASP A 183 23.67 -29.77 -111.20
CA ASP A 183 24.53 -29.99 -110.03
C ASP A 183 24.65 -31.48 -109.66
N SER A 184 25.71 -31.84 -108.88
CA SER A 184 25.93 -33.20 -108.41
C SER A 184 25.07 -33.57 -107.23
N ALA A 185 24.56 -34.81 -107.16
CA ALA A 185 23.83 -35.32 -105.98
C ALA A 185 24.58 -35.11 -104.66
N GLN A 186 25.92 -35.20 -104.72
CA GLN A 186 26.80 -35.01 -103.56
C GLN A 186 26.79 -33.57 -103.05
N ALA A 187 26.72 -32.54 -103.92
CA ALA A 187 26.67 -31.15 -103.49
C ALA A 187 25.32 -30.81 -102.78
N TYR A 188 24.19 -31.39 -103.27
CA TYR A 188 22.92 -31.27 -102.66
C TYR A 188 22.86 -31.95 -101.27
N GLU A 189 23.35 -33.18 -101.16
CA GLU A 189 23.39 -33.89 -99.84
C GLU A 189 24.30 -33.20 -98.89
N SER A 190 25.46 -32.66 -99.30
CA SER A 190 26.34 -31.86 -98.43
C SER A 190 25.66 -30.58 -97.95
N ALA A 191 24.94 -29.85 -98.80
CA ALA A 191 24.20 -28.65 -98.43
C ALA A 191 23.02 -28.97 -97.44
N GLN A 192 22.33 -30.11 -97.65
CA GLN A 192 21.31 -30.60 -96.80
C GLN A 192 21.86 -30.95 -95.40
N THR A 193 22.98 -31.65 -95.36
CA THR A 193 23.62 -31.99 -94.07
C THR A 193 24.02 -30.74 -93.29
N LYS A 194 24.69 -29.78 -93.95
CA LYS A 194 25.09 -28.52 -93.35
C LYS A 194 23.86 -27.70 -92.76
N GLN A 195 22.75 -27.71 -93.50
CA GLN A 195 21.52 -27.05 -93.01
C GLN A 195 20.98 -27.74 -91.77
N LYS A 196 20.98 -29.09 -91.74
CA LYS A 196 20.52 -29.85 -90.57
C LYS A 196 21.46 -29.62 -89.37
N GLU A 197 22.77 -29.64 -89.57
CA GLU A 197 23.80 -29.38 -88.58
C GLU A 197 23.59 -27.97 -87.95
N ALA A 198 23.49 -26.93 -88.78
CA ALA A 198 23.26 -25.55 -88.31
C ALA A 198 21.93 -25.39 -87.59
N THR A 199 20.89 -26.12 -88.03
CA THR A 199 19.58 -26.10 -87.32
C THR A 199 19.70 -26.76 -85.96
N ASN A 200 20.38 -27.88 -85.82
CA ASN A 200 20.60 -28.55 -84.54
C ASN A 200 21.48 -27.71 -83.61
N GLU A 201 22.44 -26.96 -84.11
CA GLU A 201 23.27 -26.04 -83.33
C GLU A 201 22.44 -24.88 -82.75
N VAL A 202 21.47 -24.30 -83.48
CA VAL A 202 20.54 -23.28 -83.00
C VAL A 202 19.67 -23.83 -81.82
N ILE A 203 19.11 -25.04 -81.99
CA ILE A 203 18.32 -25.68 -80.97
C ILE A 203 19.12 -25.91 -79.68
N ALA A 204 20.36 -26.35 -79.82
CA ALA A 204 21.27 -26.59 -78.69
C ALA A 204 21.57 -25.27 -77.93
N LEU A 205 21.93 -24.19 -78.67
CA LEU A 205 22.28 -22.90 -78.11
C LEU A 205 21.02 -22.19 -77.50
N GLU A 206 19.81 -22.36 -78.08
CA GLU A 206 18.56 -21.90 -77.52
C GLU A 206 18.31 -22.60 -76.20
N ALA A 207 18.50 -23.89 -76.04
CA ALA A 207 18.38 -24.60 -74.78
C ALA A 207 19.38 -24.11 -73.74
N VAL A 208 20.65 -23.79 -74.13
CA VAL A 208 21.65 -23.19 -73.24
C VAL A 208 21.17 -21.80 -72.73
N LEU A 209 20.69 -20.95 -73.62
CA LEU A 209 20.19 -19.61 -73.27
C LEU A 209 19.00 -19.70 -72.31
N ASN A 210 18.05 -20.57 -72.61
CA ASN A 210 16.87 -20.77 -71.77
C ASN A 210 17.27 -21.31 -70.42
N ARG A 211 18.18 -22.22 -70.28
CA ARG A 211 18.72 -22.68 -69.00
C ARG A 211 19.38 -21.55 -68.22
N THR A 212 20.24 -20.73 -68.83
CA THR A 212 20.97 -19.64 -68.21
C THR A 212 19.97 -18.57 -67.73
N LYS A 213 18.89 -18.26 -68.51
CA LYS A 213 17.82 -17.37 -68.09
C LYS A 213 17.08 -17.91 -66.89
N SER A 214 16.79 -19.21 -66.82
CA SER A 214 16.15 -19.82 -65.65
C SER A 214 17.04 -19.79 -64.41
N GLU A 215 18.36 -19.98 -64.57
CA GLU A 215 19.34 -19.82 -63.49
C GLU A 215 19.39 -18.37 -62.99
N LEU A 216 19.32 -17.37 -63.87
CA LEU A 216 19.26 -15.95 -63.49
C LEU A 216 17.98 -15.59 -62.75
N GLU A 217 16.82 -16.07 -63.19
CA GLU A 217 15.56 -15.83 -62.48
C GLU A 217 15.52 -16.49 -61.09
N ALA A 218 16.10 -17.70 -60.96
CA ALA A 218 16.24 -18.38 -59.69
C ALA A 218 17.17 -17.58 -58.74
N SER A 219 18.30 -17.08 -59.24
CA SER A 219 19.25 -16.26 -58.49
C SER A 219 18.57 -14.95 -57.98
N ARG A 220 17.77 -14.30 -58.82
CA ARG A 220 16.98 -13.11 -58.39
C ARG A 220 15.97 -13.40 -57.28
N LYS A 221 15.48 -14.64 -57.19
CA LYS A 221 14.64 -15.11 -56.13
C LYS A 221 15.42 -15.60 -54.90
N GLY A 222 16.75 -15.46 -54.90
CA GLY A 222 17.64 -15.95 -53.84
C GLY A 222 17.89 -17.44 -53.85
N VAL A 223 17.52 -18.15 -54.94
CA VAL A 223 17.76 -19.58 -55.12
C VAL A 223 18.97 -19.79 -56.04
N LEU A 224 20.00 -20.42 -55.50
CA LEU A 224 21.22 -20.77 -56.28
C LEU A 224 21.08 -22.17 -56.85
N LEU A 225 21.16 -22.32 -58.18
CA LEU A 225 20.95 -23.59 -58.92
C LEU A 225 22.27 -24.24 -59.39
N ASP A 226 23.41 -23.91 -58.76
CA ASP A 226 24.74 -24.38 -59.17
C ASP A 226 25.07 -25.81 -58.75
N GLY A 227 24.07 -26.70 -58.64
CA GLY A 227 24.30 -28.14 -58.47
C GLY A 227 24.74 -28.56 -57.05
N TYR A 228 25.01 -27.64 -56.15
CA TYR A 228 25.19 -27.88 -54.71
C TYR A 228 23.86 -27.69 -54.00
N SER A 229 23.28 -28.78 -53.50
CA SER A 229 21.98 -28.82 -52.83
C SER A 229 21.99 -28.27 -51.40
N GLY A 230 22.70 -27.19 -51.14
CA GLY A 230 22.81 -26.57 -49.82
C GLY A 230 22.58 -25.07 -49.86
N ALA A 231 21.92 -24.54 -48.85
CA ALA A 231 21.83 -23.10 -48.64
C ALA A 231 23.22 -22.49 -48.50
N PRO A 232 23.46 -21.25 -49.01
CA PRO A 232 24.74 -20.59 -48.86
C PRO A 232 25.23 -20.61 -47.41
N TYR A 233 26.51 -20.76 -47.18
CA TYR A 233 27.08 -20.80 -45.83
C TYR A 233 26.62 -19.63 -44.95
N ALA A 234 26.55 -18.44 -45.56
CA ALA A 234 26.08 -17.26 -44.85
C ALA A 234 24.62 -17.40 -44.37
N GLN A 235 23.73 -18.01 -45.17
CA GLN A 235 22.34 -18.26 -44.79
C GLN A 235 22.24 -19.24 -43.62
N GLN A 236 22.97 -20.37 -43.71
CA GLN A 236 23.00 -21.36 -42.62
C GLN A 236 23.49 -20.75 -41.30
N ARG A 237 24.49 -19.87 -41.38
CA ARG A 237 25.01 -19.15 -40.21
C ARG A 237 24.05 -18.12 -39.68
N LEU A 238 23.26 -17.44 -40.51
CA LEU A 238 22.22 -16.53 -40.12
C LEU A 238 21.11 -17.27 -39.37
N ASP A 239 20.71 -18.45 -39.84
CA ASP A 239 19.68 -19.26 -39.18
C ASP A 239 20.15 -19.76 -37.79
N GLU A 240 21.40 -20.25 -37.69
CA GLU A 240 22.01 -20.63 -36.41
C GLU A 240 22.11 -19.43 -35.46
N LEU A 241 22.52 -18.27 -35.96
CA LEU A 241 22.68 -17.05 -35.19
C LEU A 241 21.34 -16.52 -34.70
N SER A 242 20.25 -16.67 -35.47
CA SER A 242 18.90 -16.27 -35.05
C SER A 242 18.42 -17.02 -33.82
N LEU A 243 18.72 -18.33 -33.73
CA LEU A 243 18.44 -19.15 -32.55
C LEU A 243 19.23 -18.65 -31.32
N ARG A 244 20.54 -18.43 -31.48
CA ARG A 244 21.40 -17.95 -30.39
C ARG A 244 20.99 -16.56 -29.91
N LEU A 245 20.56 -15.69 -30.81
CA LEU A 245 20.06 -14.37 -30.49
C LEU A 245 18.76 -14.47 -29.67
N ALA A 246 17.81 -15.31 -30.11
CA ALA A 246 16.55 -15.53 -29.37
C ALA A 246 16.79 -16.10 -27.95
N GLU A 247 17.76 -17.02 -27.81
CA GLU A 247 18.16 -17.55 -26.50
C GLU A 247 18.77 -16.48 -25.59
N ALA A 248 19.66 -15.63 -26.16
CA ALA A 248 20.28 -14.54 -25.41
C ALA A 248 19.24 -13.47 -25.00
N GLU A 249 18.33 -13.09 -25.89
CA GLU A 249 17.24 -12.16 -25.61
C GLU A 249 16.26 -12.71 -24.55
N ALA A 250 15.92 -13.99 -24.63
CA ALA A 250 15.10 -14.66 -23.61
C ALA A 250 15.80 -14.68 -22.25
N SER A 251 17.13 -14.87 -22.22
CA SER A 251 17.92 -14.84 -20.99
C SER A 251 17.99 -13.42 -20.41
N LEU A 252 18.16 -12.43 -21.28
CA LEU A 252 18.11 -11.02 -20.90
C LEU A 252 16.76 -10.64 -20.27
N ALA A 253 15.64 -11.08 -20.88
CA ALA A 253 14.31 -10.84 -20.35
C ALA A 253 14.09 -11.53 -18.98
N ARG A 254 14.63 -12.72 -18.78
CA ARG A 254 14.62 -13.40 -17.47
C ARG A 254 15.45 -12.64 -16.44
N GLY A 255 16.63 -12.19 -16.80
CA GLY A 255 17.50 -11.38 -15.97
C GLY A 255 16.83 -10.08 -15.53
N ALA A 256 16.19 -9.37 -16.46
CA ALA A 256 15.46 -8.13 -16.16
C ALA A 256 14.30 -8.35 -15.15
N LYS A 257 13.55 -9.45 -15.29
CA LYS A 257 12.50 -9.81 -14.34
C LYS A 257 13.07 -10.16 -12.97
N ARG A 258 14.20 -10.88 -12.94
CA ARG A 258 14.88 -11.21 -11.68
C ARG A 258 15.40 -9.96 -10.98
N LYS A 259 16.02 -9.04 -11.71
CA LYS A 259 16.44 -7.73 -11.20
C LYS A 259 15.28 -7.00 -10.54
N GLN A 260 14.15 -6.87 -11.23
CA GLN A 260 12.96 -6.20 -10.69
C GLN A 260 12.40 -6.89 -9.43
N ALA A 261 12.48 -8.21 -9.35
CA ALA A 261 12.06 -8.94 -8.15
C ALA A 261 12.99 -8.66 -6.96
N LEU A 262 14.31 -8.67 -7.19
CA LEU A 262 15.31 -8.36 -6.17
C LEU A 262 15.23 -6.91 -5.70
N GLU A 263 14.99 -5.94 -6.58
CA GLU A 263 14.79 -4.53 -6.22
C GLU A 263 13.58 -4.36 -5.29
N ARG A 264 12.46 -5.04 -5.58
CA ARG A 264 11.27 -5.03 -4.71
C ARG A 264 11.54 -5.70 -3.36
N GLN A 265 12.28 -6.79 -3.36
CA GLN A 265 12.67 -7.48 -2.13
C GLN A 265 13.58 -6.60 -1.29
N LEU A 266 14.58 -5.95 -1.90
CA LEU A 266 15.48 -5.03 -1.22
C LEU A 266 14.72 -3.87 -0.57
N ALA A 267 13.81 -3.23 -1.30
CA ALA A 267 12.99 -2.14 -0.78
C ALA A 267 12.10 -2.60 0.39
N HIS A 268 11.58 -3.84 0.36
CA HIS A 268 10.80 -4.39 1.46
C HIS A 268 11.64 -4.65 2.71
N GLU A 269 12.84 -5.22 2.56
CA GLU A 269 13.78 -5.46 3.67
C GLU A 269 14.25 -4.14 4.28
N GLU A 270 14.62 -3.16 3.46
CA GLU A 270 15.03 -1.82 3.92
C GLU A 270 13.91 -1.10 4.68
N GLU A 271 12.65 -1.20 4.21
CA GLU A 271 11.50 -0.65 4.92
C GLU A 271 11.23 -1.36 6.25
N THR A 272 11.42 -2.68 6.29
CA THR A 272 11.27 -3.48 7.51
C THR A 272 12.33 -3.09 8.54
N VAL A 273 13.59 -3.00 8.13
CA VAL A 273 14.68 -2.54 8.99
C VAL A 273 14.41 -1.12 9.48
N ARG A 274 13.99 -0.20 8.61
CA ARG A 274 13.66 1.18 8.99
C ARG A 274 12.55 1.27 10.04
N LYS A 275 11.51 0.39 9.95
CA LYS A 275 10.44 0.33 10.95
C LYS A 275 10.88 -0.24 12.29
N LEU A 276 11.95 -1.01 12.29
CA LEU A 276 12.48 -1.67 13.49
C LEU A 276 13.70 -0.94 14.07
N SER A 277 14.28 0.03 13.33
CA SER A 277 15.48 0.77 13.77
C SER A 277 15.15 1.80 14.83
N ASP A 278 14.03 2.49 14.68
CA ASP A 278 13.62 3.53 15.62
C ASP A 278 12.10 3.58 15.73
N ALA A 279 11.62 3.86 16.93
CA ALA A 279 10.21 4.07 17.19
C ALA A 279 10.02 5.23 18.15
N THR A 280 9.25 6.21 17.71
CA THR A 280 8.78 7.30 18.57
C THR A 280 7.38 6.96 19.08
N ILE A 281 7.23 6.89 20.38
CA ILE A 281 5.98 6.57 21.06
C ILE A 281 5.35 7.86 21.52
N LEU A 282 4.12 8.11 21.06
CA LEU A 282 3.36 9.32 21.34
C LEU A 282 2.24 9.05 22.34
N ALA A 283 1.86 10.05 23.12
CA ALA A 283 0.71 9.99 24.00
C ALA A 283 -0.59 9.91 23.19
N PRO A 284 -1.46 8.90 23.43
CA PRO A 284 -2.68 8.71 22.64
C PRO A 284 -3.78 9.74 23.00
N SER A 285 -3.74 10.30 24.20
CA SER A 285 -4.72 11.26 24.71
C SER A 285 -4.11 12.18 25.76
N LEU A 286 -4.87 13.19 26.21
CA LEU A 286 -4.50 13.98 27.37
C LEU A 286 -4.45 13.06 28.60
N SER A 287 -3.26 12.81 29.12
CA SER A 287 -3.01 11.80 30.14
C SER A 287 -2.11 12.32 31.24
N LEU A 288 -2.23 11.72 32.40
CA LEU A 288 -1.31 11.88 33.52
C LEU A 288 -0.36 10.69 33.59
N VAL A 289 0.93 10.92 33.67
CA VAL A 289 1.94 9.89 33.91
C VAL A 289 1.80 9.36 35.32
N GLN A 290 1.37 8.11 35.47
CA GLN A 290 1.21 7.50 36.78
C GLN A 290 2.50 6.89 37.31
N SER A 291 3.14 6.08 36.46
CA SER A 291 4.39 5.43 36.76
C SER A 291 5.24 5.28 35.51
N VAL A 292 6.55 5.43 35.64
CA VAL A 292 7.52 5.17 34.61
C VAL A 292 8.33 3.96 35.07
N ARG A 293 8.45 2.94 34.17
CA ARG A 293 9.11 1.67 34.53
C ARG A 293 10.49 1.50 33.92
N VAL A 294 10.85 2.40 33.02
CA VAL A 294 12.14 2.38 32.30
C VAL A 294 12.83 3.74 32.40
N ALA A 295 14.15 3.71 32.35
CA ALA A 295 14.96 4.92 32.34
C ALA A 295 15.67 5.06 30.98
N LYS A 296 16.21 6.25 30.69
CA LYS A 296 17.10 6.47 29.54
C LYS A 296 18.29 5.51 29.61
N GLY A 297 18.59 4.84 28.50
CA GLY A 297 19.62 3.80 28.40
C GLY A 297 19.14 2.39 28.78
N SER A 298 17.88 2.22 29.19
CA SER A 298 17.34 0.88 29.46
C SER A 298 17.15 0.08 28.17
N ASP A 299 17.56 -1.18 28.19
CA ASP A 299 17.28 -2.17 27.15
C ASP A 299 15.83 -2.65 27.31
N VAL A 300 15.04 -2.62 26.26
CA VAL A 300 13.62 -3.02 26.23
C VAL A 300 13.34 -3.98 25.08
N MET A 301 12.46 -4.93 25.33
CA MET A 301 11.95 -5.84 24.31
C MET A 301 10.57 -5.38 23.84
N LYS A 302 10.18 -5.77 22.66
CA LYS A 302 8.82 -5.56 22.14
C LYS A 302 7.79 -6.09 23.13
N GLY A 303 6.81 -5.24 23.49
CA GLY A 303 5.79 -5.54 24.47
C GLY A 303 6.18 -5.20 25.92
N THR A 304 7.42 -4.76 26.21
CA THR A 304 7.80 -4.28 27.53
C THR A 304 6.99 -3.03 27.88
N VAL A 305 6.38 -3.00 29.07
CA VAL A 305 5.64 -1.85 29.57
C VAL A 305 6.63 -0.76 29.99
N LEU A 306 6.57 0.38 29.32
CA LEU A 306 7.44 1.54 29.53
C LEU A 306 6.91 2.47 30.62
N CYS A 307 5.61 2.79 30.53
CA CYS A 307 4.92 3.60 31.53
C CYS A 307 3.43 3.28 31.58
N GLU A 308 2.82 3.75 32.67
CA GLU A 308 1.37 3.70 32.87
C GLU A 308 0.84 5.13 32.82
N LEU A 309 -0.13 5.37 31.97
CA LEU A 309 -0.81 6.65 31.81
C LEU A 309 -2.25 6.53 32.29
N VAL A 310 -2.75 7.59 32.90
CA VAL A 310 -4.16 7.77 33.25
C VAL A 310 -4.80 8.64 32.18
N ASP A 311 -5.77 8.10 31.46
CA ASP A 311 -6.49 8.82 30.39
C ASP A 311 -7.47 9.82 30.98
N CYS A 312 -7.02 11.06 31.17
CA CYS A 312 -7.86 12.14 31.72
C CYS A 312 -8.99 12.55 30.76
N SER A 313 -8.91 12.21 29.48
CA SER A 313 -9.96 12.52 28.51
C SER A 313 -11.24 11.68 28.71
N LYS A 314 -11.09 10.50 29.33
CA LYS A 314 -12.18 9.56 29.64
C LYS A 314 -12.47 9.45 31.14
N SER A 315 -12.33 10.56 31.86
CA SER A 315 -12.63 10.60 33.28
C SER A 315 -14.10 10.34 33.55
N TYR A 316 -14.39 9.62 34.59
CA TYR A 316 -15.74 9.32 35.05
C TYR A 316 -15.80 9.30 36.59
N ILE A 317 -17.00 9.40 37.11
CA ILE A 317 -17.23 9.24 38.54
C ILE A 317 -17.84 7.88 38.81
N GLU A 318 -17.15 7.11 39.60
CA GLU A 318 -17.67 5.86 40.14
C GLU A 318 -18.47 6.15 41.41
N ALA A 319 -19.78 6.05 41.32
CA ALA A 319 -20.69 6.38 42.40
C ALA A 319 -21.42 5.14 42.89
N THR A 320 -21.44 4.94 44.21
CA THR A 320 -22.20 3.85 44.87
C THR A 320 -23.62 4.32 45.20
N VAL A 321 -24.59 3.62 44.63
CA VAL A 321 -26.01 3.94 44.73
C VAL A 321 -26.75 2.76 45.35
N PRO A 322 -27.74 3.00 46.29
CA PRO A 322 -28.58 1.93 46.78
C PRO A 322 -29.34 1.20 45.66
N GLU A 323 -29.38 -0.16 45.71
CA GLU A 323 -29.98 -0.99 44.65
C GLU A 323 -31.46 -0.69 44.40
N LYS A 324 -32.20 -0.24 45.43
CA LYS A 324 -33.61 0.20 45.34
C LYS A 324 -33.84 1.36 44.35
N LEU A 325 -32.76 2.02 43.86
CA LEU A 325 -32.83 3.05 42.85
C LEU A 325 -32.49 2.52 41.44
N PHE A 326 -32.27 1.22 41.29
CA PHE A 326 -31.84 0.61 40.02
C PHE A 326 -32.79 0.96 38.86
N ASP A 327 -34.09 0.81 39.07
CA ASP A 327 -35.09 1.07 38.03
C ASP A 327 -35.25 2.56 37.67
N ARG A 328 -34.67 3.45 38.47
CA ARG A 328 -34.74 4.91 38.29
C ARG A 328 -33.52 5.50 37.61
N VAL A 329 -32.43 4.73 37.49
CA VAL A 329 -31.17 5.17 36.85
C VAL A 329 -31.09 4.57 35.48
N ARG A 330 -30.97 5.40 34.46
CA ARG A 330 -30.87 4.97 33.06
C ARG A 330 -29.54 5.40 32.46
N ILE A 331 -28.97 4.57 31.59
CA ILE A 331 -27.81 4.95 30.77
C ILE A 331 -28.22 6.13 29.88
N GLY A 332 -27.33 7.13 29.77
CA GLY A 332 -27.58 8.37 29.03
C GLY A 332 -28.24 9.49 29.87
N GLN A 333 -28.71 9.19 31.11
CA GLN A 333 -29.33 10.18 32.01
C GLN A 333 -28.32 11.26 32.38
N GLU A 334 -28.78 12.50 32.42
CA GLU A 334 -27.99 13.65 32.88
C GLU A 334 -27.76 13.63 34.37
N ALA A 335 -26.57 14.04 34.77
CA ALA A 335 -26.19 14.16 36.16
C ALA A 335 -25.45 15.48 36.41
N LYS A 336 -25.63 16.04 37.60
CA LYS A 336 -24.82 17.16 38.09
C LYS A 336 -23.82 16.63 39.08
N VAL A 337 -22.55 16.91 38.80
CA VAL A 337 -21.43 16.44 39.60
C VAL A 337 -20.83 17.61 40.38
N PHE A 338 -20.67 17.44 41.67
CA PHE A 338 -20.00 18.38 42.55
C PHE A 338 -18.75 17.73 43.12
N LEU A 339 -17.57 18.25 42.78
CA LEU A 339 -16.34 17.80 43.41
C LEU A 339 -16.17 18.48 44.78
N TYR A 340 -15.65 17.72 45.74
CA TYR A 340 -15.44 18.24 47.09
C TYR A 340 -14.52 19.47 47.06
N GLY A 341 -14.93 20.57 47.72
CA GLY A 341 -14.22 21.85 47.72
C GLY A 341 -14.62 22.84 46.62
N ASN A 342 -15.59 22.49 45.76
CA ASN A 342 -16.14 23.41 44.75
C ASN A 342 -17.69 23.30 44.72
N SER A 343 -18.36 24.43 44.67
CA SER A 343 -19.82 24.51 44.63
C SER A 343 -20.40 24.54 43.23
N ASN A 344 -19.54 24.71 42.18
CA ASN A 344 -19.99 24.76 40.79
C ASN A 344 -20.23 23.33 40.28
N PRO A 345 -21.45 23.03 39.79
CA PRO A 345 -21.76 21.74 39.23
C PRO A 345 -21.07 21.54 37.86
N ILE A 346 -20.53 20.36 37.66
CA ILE A 346 -20.03 19.90 36.35
C ILE A 346 -21.12 19.05 35.72
N PRO A 347 -21.45 19.25 34.43
CA PRO A 347 -22.37 18.37 33.74
C PRO A 347 -21.75 16.99 33.56
N GLY A 348 -22.52 15.95 33.79
CA GLY A 348 -22.14 14.57 33.59
C GLY A 348 -23.27 13.76 32.99
N ARG A 349 -22.94 12.60 32.46
CA ARG A 349 -23.91 11.66 31.88
C ARG A 349 -23.65 10.24 32.37
N VAL A 350 -24.69 9.52 32.75
CA VAL A 350 -24.59 8.12 33.14
C VAL A 350 -24.11 7.27 31.94
N ILE A 351 -22.96 6.64 32.08
CA ILE A 351 -22.36 5.79 31.03
C ILE A 351 -22.57 4.30 31.28
N SER A 352 -22.64 3.89 32.55
CA SER A 352 -22.93 2.50 32.89
C SER A 352 -23.58 2.38 34.28
N VAL A 353 -24.38 1.33 34.45
CA VAL A 353 -24.98 0.91 35.69
C VAL A 353 -24.69 -0.56 35.89
N ARG A 354 -24.15 -0.93 37.07
CA ARG A 354 -23.80 -2.31 37.40
C ARG A 354 -24.22 -2.66 38.81
N GLY A 355 -24.82 -3.83 38.98
CA GLY A 355 -25.13 -4.36 40.31
C GLY A 355 -23.87 -4.79 41.09
N ALA A 356 -23.92 -4.83 42.39
CA ALA A 356 -22.81 -5.20 43.28
C ALA A 356 -22.22 -6.60 42.95
N GLY A 357 -23.07 -7.53 42.55
CA GLY A 357 -22.64 -8.91 42.17
C GLY A 357 -21.80 -9.00 40.88
N ALA A 358 -21.80 -7.95 40.04
CA ALA A 358 -21.03 -7.92 38.81
C ALA A 358 -19.56 -7.49 39.02
N ASN A 359 -19.14 -7.23 40.24
CA ASN A 359 -17.80 -6.70 40.54
C ASN A 359 -16.67 -7.73 40.66
N ASN A 360 -16.93 -9.01 40.39
CA ASN A 360 -15.93 -10.07 40.56
C ASN A 360 -14.92 -10.20 39.39
N THR A 361 -14.96 -9.35 38.39
CA THR A 361 -13.94 -9.31 37.36
C THR A 361 -12.95 -8.20 37.71
N SER A 362 -11.86 -8.60 38.33
CA SER A 362 -10.63 -7.80 38.46
C SER A 362 -10.15 -7.44 37.03
N ASN A 363 -10.66 -6.36 36.51
CA ASN A 363 -10.16 -5.80 35.26
C ASN A 363 -8.91 -4.98 35.61
N PRO A 364 -7.68 -5.43 35.31
CA PRO A 364 -6.45 -4.74 35.69
C PRO A 364 -6.27 -3.38 35.02
N THR A 365 -7.16 -3.04 34.09
CA THR A 365 -7.20 -1.75 33.38
C THR A 365 -8.01 -0.66 34.11
N MET A 366 -8.54 -0.95 35.29
CA MET A 366 -9.29 0.07 36.03
C MET A 366 -8.44 0.73 37.12
N PHE A 367 -8.33 2.01 37.04
CA PHE A 367 -7.64 2.82 38.01
C PHE A 367 -8.30 2.73 39.36
N ALA A 368 -7.54 2.33 40.31
CA ALA A 368 -8.06 2.07 41.64
C ALA A 368 -7.96 3.30 42.57
N ALA A 369 -8.90 4.20 42.50
CA ALA A 369 -9.42 4.63 43.75
C ALA A 369 -10.46 3.56 44.18
N LYS A 370 -10.05 2.55 44.93
CA LYS A 370 -10.98 1.55 45.45
C LYS A 370 -12.01 2.26 46.30
N VAL A 371 -13.22 2.35 45.80
CA VAL A 371 -14.37 2.70 46.64
C VAL A 371 -14.50 1.53 47.63
N ASN A 372 -14.16 1.81 48.90
CA ASN A 372 -14.23 0.82 49.96
C ASN A 372 -15.63 0.24 50.06
N LYS A 373 -15.71 -1.08 49.96
CA LYS A 373 -16.83 -1.97 50.30
C LYS A 373 -18.18 -1.56 49.72
N THR A 374 -18.50 -2.07 48.58
CA THR A 374 -19.87 -2.25 48.13
C THR A 374 -20.61 -3.09 49.15
N THR A 375 -21.61 -2.51 49.79
CA THR A 375 -22.58 -3.30 50.56
C THR A 375 -23.39 -4.17 49.60
N PRO A 376 -23.88 -5.34 50.00
CA PRO A 376 -24.65 -6.23 49.13
C PRO A 376 -25.85 -5.57 48.44
N ASP A 377 -26.41 -4.54 49.04
CA ASP A 377 -27.58 -3.81 48.54
C ASP A 377 -27.23 -2.53 47.76
N SER A 378 -26.07 -2.49 47.11
CA SER A 378 -25.63 -1.30 46.37
C SER A 378 -25.34 -1.64 44.92
N MET A 379 -25.47 -0.66 44.05
CA MET A 379 -25.03 -0.71 42.62
C MET A 379 -23.97 0.34 42.37
N ILE A 380 -23.17 0.13 41.35
CA ILE A 380 -22.18 1.09 40.87
C ILE A 380 -22.72 1.78 39.62
N VAL A 381 -22.72 3.09 39.66
CA VAL A 381 -23.10 3.96 38.55
C VAL A 381 -21.86 4.75 38.13
N ASN A 382 -21.47 4.61 36.88
CA ASN A 382 -20.41 5.42 36.30
C ASN A 382 -21.01 6.60 35.56
N VAL A 383 -20.57 7.80 35.94
CA VAL A 383 -21.00 9.06 35.33
C VAL A 383 -19.80 9.69 34.61
N GLY A 384 -19.86 9.72 33.30
CA GLY A 384 -18.82 10.34 32.44
C GLY A 384 -18.83 11.85 32.59
N ILE A 385 -17.65 12.44 32.65
CA ILE A 385 -17.42 13.89 32.73
C ILE A 385 -16.42 14.29 31.64
N SER A 386 -16.58 15.52 31.12
CA SER A 386 -15.64 16.02 30.10
C SER A 386 -14.36 16.54 30.76
N ALA A 387 -13.22 16.24 30.12
CA ALA A 387 -11.91 16.80 30.50
C ALA A 387 -11.93 18.34 30.41
N ASP A 388 -12.59 18.89 29.40
CA ASP A 388 -12.68 20.35 29.20
C ASP A 388 -13.45 21.04 30.35
N ASP A 389 -14.51 20.40 30.85
CA ASP A 389 -15.23 20.92 31.99
C ASP A 389 -14.43 20.86 33.30
N LEU A 390 -13.59 19.80 33.45
CA LEU A 390 -12.65 19.71 34.57
C LEU A 390 -11.59 20.80 34.52
N ILE A 391 -11.01 21.03 33.33
CA ILE A 391 -10.01 22.08 33.10
C ILE A 391 -10.61 23.46 33.35
N ARG A 392 -11.84 23.71 32.86
CA ARG A 392 -12.53 24.98 33.03
C ARG A 392 -12.81 25.31 34.51
N VAL A 393 -13.18 24.31 35.32
CA VAL A 393 -13.57 24.49 36.72
C VAL A 393 -12.35 24.44 37.65
N PHE A 394 -11.34 23.63 37.37
CA PHE A 394 -10.23 23.36 38.29
C PHE A 394 -8.84 23.74 37.71
N GLY A 395 -8.77 24.19 36.47
CA GLY A 395 -7.50 24.51 35.83
C GLY A 395 -6.69 23.27 35.40
N SER A 396 -7.16 22.05 35.70
CA SER A 396 -6.48 20.80 35.39
C SER A 396 -7.49 19.68 35.16
N ALA A 397 -7.21 18.83 34.14
CA ALA A 397 -7.98 17.61 33.91
C ALA A 397 -7.71 16.51 34.95
N ASN A 398 -6.57 16.59 35.63
CA ASN A 398 -6.20 15.61 36.66
C ASN A 398 -6.96 15.86 37.98
N GLN A 399 -8.09 15.22 38.11
CA GLN A 399 -8.90 15.22 39.35
C GLN A 399 -9.12 13.79 39.88
N VAL A 400 -8.37 12.81 39.35
CA VAL A 400 -8.51 11.39 39.73
C VAL A 400 -8.21 11.18 41.19
N GLY A 401 -9.05 10.39 41.86
CA GLY A 401 -8.97 10.12 43.30
C GLY A 401 -9.75 11.12 44.16
N ARG A 402 -10.23 12.26 43.62
CA ARG A 402 -11.06 13.20 44.40
C ARG A 402 -12.47 12.66 44.64
N THR A 403 -12.98 12.96 45.80
CA THR A 403 -14.37 12.62 46.15
C THR A 403 -15.34 13.56 45.43
N ALA A 404 -16.40 13.00 44.90
CA ALA A 404 -17.46 13.71 44.20
C ALA A 404 -18.83 13.40 44.81
N ARG A 405 -19.77 14.32 44.64
CA ARG A 405 -21.19 14.15 44.92
C ARG A 405 -21.93 14.22 43.59
N VAL A 406 -22.70 13.19 43.29
CA VAL A 406 -23.53 13.10 42.09
C VAL A 406 -24.97 13.33 42.43
N SER A 407 -25.64 14.17 41.65
CA SER A 407 -27.08 14.39 41.69
C SER A 407 -27.66 14.07 40.32
N LEU A 408 -28.46 13.03 40.23
CA LEU A 408 -29.12 12.63 38.97
C LEU A 408 -30.25 13.61 38.65
N VAL A 409 -30.29 14.10 37.44
CA VAL A 409 -31.36 14.95 36.93
C VAL A 409 -32.51 14.04 36.49
N ARG A 410 -33.73 14.36 36.88
CA ARG A 410 -34.94 13.61 36.53
C ARG A 410 -35.40 13.90 35.10
#